data_98394eb4d6a9d8af0224e8e36a387a55
#
_entry.id   98394eb4d6a9d8af0224e8e36a387a55
#
_cell.length_a   1.000
_cell.length_b   1.000
_cell.length_c   1.000
_cell.angle_alpha   90.00
_cell.angle_beta   90.00
_cell.angle_gamma   90.00
#
_symmetry.space_group_name_H-M   'P 1'
#
loop_
_entity.id
_entity.type
_entity.pdbx_description
1 polymer ?
#
loop_
_entity_poly.entity_id
_entity_poly.type
_entity_poly.pdbx_seq_one_letter_code
_entity_poly.pdbx_strand_id
1 'polypeptide(L)'
;MAEALQSTERTEPTPAEHYQLPDRRLLTFVGVMAAMFLSALDQTIVGVSMPRIIKELNGFNRYTWVTTVYLLVSTAVVPVMGKLSEQLGRKRVFLVGIAMFLLGSALAGASQSMDQLILFRGFQGIGGGILTGTAFAIIADLFTPVERGKYTGFMVGVFGLANVLGPLAGGYLTDHVGWRWVFYVNLPIGLVIWTTLLFTFPSRRRSDARPRIDYLGATGISSGAALLVLGTSLAGLNGWSYVWVWSCIGGGAALIAGAMWHESRTPEAVLPPALFKSSIFSLSMAVTFIFGAVMLGAITYVPLFLQAVVGVSSTDSGLLMLPMMAGLVGGATGGGFLLSYTGRYRIQGLAGITAVTVGMYLLSRLNVAATQGEVGRDMVVVGLGLGVSNPVFNVISLNAVPRRLVSSATSTLQFIRQIGGTLGLAVLGTIFAQNYKSNLISTMTPAQQARAQGMFGDTLFNPQKLFDLVPHRLATALPQDKLFILGVLKDVKLGLTQAMIHGFLIAAVLGVVAVVCTALIKEIPLRRATHENPAPVPQDPDAAVSQGSTKKARAADS
;
A
#
# COMPACT_ATOMS: atom_id res chain seq x y z
N MET A 1 45.53 15.56 -45.55
CA MET A 1 44.57 14.46 -45.43
C MET A 1 44.62 13.87 -44.02
N ALA A 2 44.82 14.75 -43.01
CA ALA A 2 44.89 14.40 -41.58
C ALA A 2 44.00 15.30 -40.71
N GLU A 3 43.14 16.15 -41.34
CA GLU A 3 42.27 17.11 -40.63
C GLU A 3 40.76 16.79 -40.74
N ALA A 4 40.37 15.63 -41.32
CA ALA A 4 38.98 15.30 -41.59
C ALA A 4 38.41 14.18 -40.66
N LEU A 5 39.09 13.84 -39.54
CA LEU A 5 38.65 12.81 -38.59
C LEU A 5 38.35 13.31 -37.17
N GLN A 6 38.29 14.64 -36.99
CA GLN A 6 37.91 15.28 -35.72
C GLN A 6 36.51 15.89 -35.80
N SER A 7 35.48 15.13 -35.96
CA SER A 7 34.14 15.63 -35.66
C SER A 7 33.09 14.54 -35.76
N THR A 8 32.98 13.69 -34.75
CA THR A 8 31.69 13.09 -34.32
C THR A 8 31.84 12.48 -32.94
N GLU A 9 32.28 13.25 -31.96
CA GLU A 9 31.88 13.00 -30.59
C GLU A 9 30.38 13.30 -30.51
N ARG A 10 29.57 12.28 -30.68
CA ARG A 10 28.17 12.35 -30.25
C ARG A 10 28.17 12.46 -28.73
N THR A 11 28.12 13.69 -28.23
CA THR A 11 27.73 13.96 -26.86
C THR A 11 26.38 13.28 -26.61
N GLU A 12 26.38 12.17 -25.89
CA GLU A 12 25.13 11.59 -25.38
C GLU A 12 24.46 12.67 -24.51
N PRO A 13 23.21 13.05 -24.81
CA PRO A 13 22.54 14.09 -24.02
C PRO A 13 22.41 13.60 -22.59
N THR A 14 22.90 14.39 -21.64
CA THR A 14 22.79 14.14 -20.20
C THR A 14 21.34 13.93 -19.82
N PRO A 15 21.01 12.98 -18.92
CA PRO A 15 19.63 12.67 -18.50
C PRO A 15 18.83 13.88 -18.00
N ALA A 16 19.48 14.97 -17.62
CA ALA A 16 18.85 16.21 -17.16
C ALA A 16 18.27 17.10 -18.29
N GLU A 17 18.75 16.98 -19.52
CA GLU A 17 18.30 17.85 -20.63
C GLU A 17 16.91 17.50 -21.20
N HIS A 18 16.38 16.31 -20.90
CA HIS A 18 15.10 15.85 -21.45
C HIS A 18 13.86 16.26 -20.64
N TYR A 19 14.01 16.92 -19.49
CA TYR A 19 12.90 17.34 -18.62
C TYR A 19 12.75 18.87 -18.50
N GLN A 20 13.05 19.60 -19.55
CA GLN A 20 13.11 21.09 -19.51
C GLN A 20 11.76 21.82 -19.50
N LEU A 21 10.60 21.14 -19.43
CA LEU A 21 9.32 21.81 -19.31
C LEU A 21 8.72 21.55 -17.90
N PRO A 22 8.85 22.51 -16.96
CA PRO A 22 8.33 22.40 -15.60
C PRO A 22 6.84 22.03 -15.57
N ASP A 23 6.05 22.59 -16.48
CA ASP A 23 4.60 22.39 -16.55
C ASP A 23 4.20 20.96 -16.90
N ARG A 24 4.91 20.29 -17.79
CA ARG A 24 4.60 18.89 -18.15
C ARG A 24 4.93 17.89 -17.04
N ARG A 25 5.97 18.15 -16.24
CA ARG A 25 6.32 17.29 -15.08
C ARG A 25 5.22 17.32 -14.03
N LEU A 26 4.74 18.50 -13.69
CA LEU A 26 3.69 18.68 -12.70
C LEU A 26 2.35 18.10 -13.20
N LEU A 27 1.98 18.33 -14.46
CA LEU A 27 0.78 17.75 -15.07
C LEU A 27 0.84 16.21 -15.11
N THR A 28 2.00 15.64 -15.45
CA THR A 28 2.19 14.19 -15.39
C THR A 28 2.04 13.67 -13.97
N PHE A 29 2.63 14.33 -12.98
CA PHE A 29 2.51 13.97 -11.58
C PHE A 29 1.06 14.01 -11.10
N VAL A 30 0.32 15.08 -11.39
CA VAL A 30 -1.11 15.22 -11.06
C VAL A 30 -1.93 14.13 -11.73
N GLY A 31 -1.65 13.81 -13.00
CA GLY A 31 -2.34 12.71 -13.69
C GLY A 31 -2.05 11.34 -13.07
N VAL A 32 -0.81 11.08 -12.66
CA VAL A 32 -0.46 9.84 -11.95
C VAL A 32 -1.14 9.78 -10.58
N MET A 33 -1.16 10.88 -9.82
CA MET A 33 -1.90 10.98 -8.56
C MET A 33 -3.39 10.73 -8.74
N ALA A 34 -4.00 11.33 -9.76
CA ALA A 34 -5.41 11.15 -10.07
C ALA A 34 -5.75 9.70 -10.43
N ALA A 35 -4.89 9.01 -11.19
CA ALA A 35 -5.04 7.58 -11.49
C ALA A 35 -4.94 6.70 -10.22
N MET A 36 -4.00 7.03 -9.33
CA MET A 36 -3.87 6.38 -8.02
C MET A 36 -5.08 6.63 -7.12
N PHE A 37 -5.58 7.87 -7.10
CA PHE A 37 -6.80 8.22 -6.40
C PHE A 37 -7.99 7.39 -6.89
N LEU A 38 -8.16 7.27 -8.20
CA LEU A 38 -9.25 6.50 -8.79
C LEU A 38 -9.17 5.02 -8.39
N SER A 39 -7.98 4.43 -8.43
CA SER A 39 -7.77 3.05 -7.99
C SER A 39 -8.01 2.84 -6.49
N ALA A 40 -7.63 3.80 -5.65
CA ALA A 40 -7.85 3.74 -4.20
C ALA A 40 -9.33 3.98 -3.85
N LEU A 41 -9.98 4.93 -4.52
CA LEU A 41 -11.40 5.23 -4.38
C LEU A 41 -12.26 4.00 -4.71
N ASP A 42 -11.95 3.32 -5.81
CA ASP A 42 -12.65 2.11 -6.25
C ASP A 42 -12.66 1.00 -5.17
N GLN A 43 -11.57 0.84 -4.44
CA GLN A 43 -11.51 -0.15 -3.36
C GLN A 43 -12.45 0.18 -2.20
N THR A 44 -12.59 1.44 -1.85
CA THR A 44 -13.39 1.89 -0.70
C THR A 44 -14.87 2.07 -1.04
N ILE A 45 -15.17 2.56 -2.23
CA ILE A 45 -16.53 2.82 -2.71
C ILE A 45 -17.34 1.52 -2.89
N VAL A 46 -16.70 0.45 -3.38
CA VAL A 46 -17.32 -0.87 -3.56
C VAL A 46 -17.74 -1.48 -2.23
N GLY A 47 -16.93 -1.31 -1.17
CA GLY A 47 -17.22 -1.85 0.16
C GLY A 47 -18.57 -1.38 0.72
N VAL A 48 -18.90 -0.11 0.55
CA VAL A 48 -20.17 0.49 1.02
C VAL A 48 -21.37 0.00 0.21
N SER A 49 -21.18 -0.25 -1.07
CA SER A 49 -22.24 -0.69 -1.99
C SER A 49 -22.54 -2.19 -1.88
N MET A 50 -21.69 -2.95 -1.19
CA MET A 50 -21.75 -4.41 -1.12
C MET A 50 -23.10 -4.97 -0.65
N PRO A 51 -23.78 -4.42 0.37
CA PRO A 51 -25.08 -4.93 0.79
C PRO A 51 -26.13 -4.92 -0.32
N ARG A 52 -26.14 -3.86 -1.14
CA ARG A 52 -27.05 -3.73 -2.28
C ARG A 52 -26.69 -4.70 -3.41
N ILE A 53 -25.40 -4.85 -3.70
CA ILE A 53 -24.88 -5.80 -4.68
C ILE A 53 -25.26 -7.24 -4.30
N ILE A 54 -25.07 -7.62 -3.04
CA ILE A 54 -25.44 -8.95 -2.52
C ILE A 54 -26.93 -9.23 -2.73
N LYS A 55 -27.79 -8.23 -2.43
CA LYS A 55 -29.23 -8.35 -2.55
C LYS A 55 -29.67 -8.54 -4.00
N GLU A 56 -29.09 -7.78 -4.94
CA GLU A 56 -29.48 -7.83 -6.36
C GLU A 56 -28.88 -9.03 -7.11
N LEU A 57 -27.64 -9.42 -6.81
CA LEU A 57 -26.97 -10.53 -7.48
C LEU A 57 -27.08 -11.88 -6.74
N ASN A 58 -27.83 -11.95 -5.63
CA ASN A 58 -28.02 -13.15 -4.80
C ASN A 58 -26.72 -13.86 -4.39
N GLY A 59 -25.66 -13.07 -4.07
CA GLY A 59 -24.29 -13.56 -3.93
C GLY A 59 -23.74 -13.61 -2.51
N PHE A 60 -24.60 -13.82 -1.47
CA PHE A 60 -24.19 -13.74 -0.07
C PHE A 60 -22.99 -14.62 0.30
N ASN A 61 -22.89 -15.83 -0.25
CA ASN A 61 -21.80 -16.76 0.09
C ASN A 61 -20.47 -16.42 -0.60
N ARG A 62 -20.45 -15.49 -1.54
CA ARG A 62 -19.30 -15.18 -2.38
C ARG A 62 -18.88 -13.71 -2.37
N TYR A 63 -19.57 -12.85 -1.63
CA TYR A 63 -19.38 -11.40 -1.70
C TYR A 63 -17.96 -10.94 -1.31
N THR A 64 -17.33 -11.63 -0.34
CA THR A 64 -15.96 -11.35 0.09
C THR A 64 -14.96 -11.49 -1.06
N TRP A 65 -15.25 -12.38 -2.01
CA TRP A 65 -14.37 -12.60 -3.17
C TRP A 65 -14.30 -11.39 -4.10
N VAL A 66 -15.32 -10.53 -4.14
CA VAL A 66 -15.32 -9.31 -4.96
C VAL A 66 -14.13 -8.40 -4.60
N THR A 67 -13.85 -8.23 -3.32
CA THR A 67 -12.69 -7.45 -2.84
C THR A 67 -11.42 -8.28 -2.83
N THR A 68 -11.51 -9.55 -2.38
CA THR A 68 -10.34 -10.44 -2.26
C THR A 68 -9.66 -10.66 -3.61
N VAL A 69 -10.40 -10.96 -4.68
CA VAL A 69 -9.81 -11.23 -6.01
C VAL A 69 -9.13 -9.98 -6.57
N TYR A 70 -9.72 -8.81 -6.38
CA TYR A 70 -9.07 -7.56 -6.78
C TYR A 70 -7.74 -7.35 -6.06
N LEU A 71 -7.70 -7.48 -4.73
CA LEU A 71 -6.48 -7.34 -3.94
C LEU A 71 -5.45 -8.41 -4.28
N LEU A 72 -5.89 -9.65 -4.44
CA LEU A 72 -5.04 -10.78 -4.81
C LEU A 72 -4.32 -10.52 -6.13
N VAL A 73 -5.08 -10.21 -7.17
CA VAL A 73 -4.53 -10.00 -8.52
C VAL A 73 -3.67 -8.73 -8.54
N SER A 74 -4.12 -7.63 -7.92
CA SER A 74 -3.35 -6.39 -7.89
C SER A 74 -2.01 -6.58 -7.18
N THR A 75 -2.00 -7.29 -6.03
CA THR A 75 -0.75 -7.58 -5.28
C THR A 75 0.21 -8.44 -6.09
N ALA A 76 -0.30 -9.46 -6.78
CA ALA A 76 0.51 -10.34 -7.62
C ALA A 76 1.17 -9.61 -8.79
N VAL A 77 0.50 -8.60 -9.36
CA VAL A 77 0.96 -7.85 -10.53
C VAL A 77 2.02 -6.80 -10.18
N VAL A 78 1.97 -6.21 -8.97
CA VAL A 78 2.85 -5.10 -8.54
C VAL A 78 4.35 -5.34 -8.78
N PRO A 79 4.97 -6.44 -8.31
CA PRO A 79 6.41 -6.61 -8.43
C PRO A 79 6.89 -6.72 -9.87
N VAL A 80 6.09 -7.39 -10.72
CA VAL A 80 6.41 -7.60 -12.13
C VAL A 80 6.30 -6.30 -12.92
N MET A 81 5.26 -5.49 -12.65
CA MET A 81 4.99 -4.28 -13.43
C MET A 81 6.01 -3.16 -13.17
N GLY A 82 6.61 -3.12 -12.00
CA GLY A 82 7.72 -2.22 -11.75
C GLY A 82 8.89 -2.44 -12.72
N LYS A 83 9.35 -3.68 -12.86
CA LYS A 83 10.44 -4.05 -13.79
C LYS A 83 10.00 -3.98 -15.25
N LEU A 84 8.81 -4.51 -15.57
CA LEU A 84 8.28 -4.49 -16.93
C LEU A 84 8.10 -3.07 -17.46
N SER A 85 7.67 -2.12 -16.61
CA SER A 85 7.52 -0.72 -16.99
C SER A 85 8.86 -0.03 -17.30
N GLU A 86 9.96 -0.48 -16.69
CA GLU A 86 11.29 -0.01 -17.02
C GLU A 86 11.70 -0.45 -18.43
N GLN A 87 11.43 -1.69 -18.78
CA GLN A 87 11.80 -2.30 -20.06
C GLN A 87 10.91 -1.86 -21.22
N LEU A 88 9.58 -1.84 -21.03
CA LEU A 88 8.60 -1.50 -22.05
C LEU A 88 8.31 0.02 -22.15
N GLY A 89 8.77 0.78 -21.17
CA GLY A 89 8.56 2.22 -21.05
C GLY A 89 7.39 2.56 -20.12
N ARG A 90 7.66 3.43 -19.13
CA ARG A 90 6.70 3.85 -18.08
C ARG A 90 5.36 4.33 -18.64
N LYS A 91 5.41 5.22 -19.63
CA LYS A 91 4.21 5.78 -20.27
C LYS A 91 3.28 4.70 -20.81
N ARG A 92 3.81 3.79 -21.61
CA ARG A 92 3.01 2.74 -22.27
C ARG A 92 2.35 1.82 -21.24
N VAL A 93 3.14 1.33 -20.29
CA VAL A 93 2.65 0.40 -19.25
C VAL A 93 1.60 1.08 -18.37
N PHE A 94 1.82 2.33 -17.97
CA PHE A 94 0.88 3.08 -17.15
C PHE A 94 -0.46 3.35 -17.87
N LEU A 95 -0.41 3.78 -19.15
CA LEU A 95 -1.61 3.99 -19.97
C LEU A 95 -2.40 2.69 -20.20
N VAL A 96 -1.70 1.57 -20.44
CA VAL A 96 -2.34 0.24 -20.51
C VAL A 96 -2.98 -0.12 -19.18
N GLY A 97 -2.32 0.17 -18.05
CA GLY A 97 -2.87 -0.04 -16.71
C GLY A 97 -4.18 0.71 -16.49
N ILE A 98 -4.24 2.00 -16.85
CA ILE A 98 -5.49 2.79 -16.78
C ILE A 98 -6.55 2.17 -17.69
N ALA A 99 -6.23 1.84 -18.93
CA ALA A 99 -7.18 1.25 -19.88
C ALA A 99 -7.77 -0.07 -19.37
N MET A 100 -6.93 -0.96 -18.82
CA MET A 100 -7.38 -2.22 -18.22
C MET A 100 -8.25 -1.99 -16.98
N PHE A 101 -7.88 -1.01 -16.14
CA PHE A 101 -8.67 -0.64 -14.97
C PHE A 101 -10.06 -0.14 -15.38
N LEU A 102 -10.15 0.74 -16.37
CA LEU A 102 -11.41 1.28 -16.87
C LEU A 102 -12.27 0.21 -17.55
N LEU A 103 -11.67 -0.64 -18.37
CA LEU A 103 -12.39 -1.76 -19.01
C LEU A 103 -12.93 -2.73 -17.96
N GLY A 104 -12.11 -3.09 -16.96
CA GLY A 104 -12.55 -3.93 -15.85
C GLY A 104 -13.68 -3.28 -15.04
N SER A 105 -13.62 -1.96 -14.83
CA SER A 105 -14.67 -1.20 -14.17
C SER A 105 -15.97 -1.20 -14.97
N ALA A 106 -15.90 -0.98 -16.29
CA ALA A 106 -17.05 -1.04 -17.18
C ALA A 106 -17.75 -2.42 -17.13
N LEU A 107 -16.95 -3.48 -17.22
CA LEU A 107 -17.43 -4.86 -17.15
C LEU A 107 -18.04 -5.18 -15.78
N ALA A 108 -17.42 -4.73 -14.69
CA ALA A 108 -17.94 -4.90 -13.33
C ALA A 108 -19.30 -4.21 -13.15
N GLY A 109 -19.47 -3.01 -13.68
CA GLY A 109 -20.76 -2.31 -13.68
C GLY A 109 -21.83 -3.01 -14.53
N ALA A 110 -21.43 -3.71 -15.60
CA ALA A 110 -22.33 -4.46 -16.48
C ALA A 110 -22.66 -5.89 -15.97
N SER A 111 -22.06 -6.33 -14.85
CA SER A 111 -22.23 -7.70 -14.34
C SER A 111 -23.68 -8.01 -13.98
N GLN A 112 -24.14 -9.22 -14.32
CA GLN A 112 -25.48 -9.74 -14.07
C GLN A 112 -25.49 -10.88 -13.04
N SER A 113 -24.31 -11.35 -12.63
CA SER A 113 -24.14 -12.36 -11.58
C SER A 113 -22.94 -12.04 -10.69
N MET A 114 -22.92 -12.59 -9.49
CA MET A 114 -21.80 -12.43 -8.56
C MET A 114 -20.50 -13.00 -9.14
N ASP A 115 -20.54 -14.10 -9.88
CA ASP A 115 -19.38 -14.73 -10.49
C ASP A 115 -18.78 -13.84 -11.60
N GLN A 116 -19.62 -13.20 -12.42
CA GLN A 116 -19.17 -12.23 -13.40
C GLN A 116 -18.51 -11.03 -12.71
N LEU A 117 -19.13 -10.52 -11.65
CA LEU A 117 -18.56 -9.41 -10.89
C LEU A 117 -17.18 -9.77 -10.34
N ILE A 118 -17.03 -10.94 -9.71
CA ILE A 118 -15.74 -11.43 -9.18
C ILE A 118 -14.69 -11.54 -10.28
N LEU A 119 -15.05 -12.13 -11.43
CA LEU A 119 -14.13 -12.27 -12.58
C LEU A 119 -13.67 -10.90 -13.10
N PHE A 120 -14.61 -9.96 -13.29
CA PHE A 120 -14.31 -8.63 -13.80
C PHE A 120 -13.52 -7.79 -12.80
N ARG A 121 -13.74 -7.98 -11.49
CA ARG A 121 -12.91 -7.41 -10.42
C ARG A 121 -11.48 -7.94 -10.47
N GLY A 122 -11.29 -9.22 -10.76
CA GLY A 122 -9.96 -9.79 -10.98
C GLY A 122 -9.25 -9.12 -12.16
N PHE A 123 -9.95 -8.95 -13.28
CA PHE A 123 -9.41 -8.24 -14.44
C PHE A 123 -9.08 -6.77 -14.14
N GLN A 124 -9.96 -6.07 -13.44
CA GLN A 124 -9.74 -4.69 -12.97
C GLN A 124 -8.53 -4.61 -12.03
N GLY A 125 -8.32 -5.65 -11.20
CA GLY A 125 -7.18 -5.78 -10.30
C GLY A 125 -5.83 -5.80 -11.02
N ILE A 126 -5.75 -6.33 -12.25
CA ILE A 126 -4.53 -6.22 -13.08
C ILE A 126 -4.20 -4.75 -13.33
N GLY A 127 -5.19 -3.96 -13.77
CA GLY A 127 -5.04 -2.53 -13.98
C GLY A 127 -4.59 -1.80 -12.71
N GLY A 128 -5.26 -2.06 -11.58
CA GLY A 128 -4.92 -1.49 -10.25
C GLY A 128 -3.48 -1.83 -9.82
N GLY A 129 -3.04 -3.08 -10.04
CA GLY A 129 -1.67 -3.52 -9.75
C GLY A 129 -0.62 -2.83 -10.64
N ILE A 130 -0.92 -2.63 -11.92
CA ILE A 130 -0.06 -1.86 -12.83
C ILE A 130 0.08 -0.42 -12.33
N LEU A 131 -1.03 0.24 -11.99
CA LEU A 131 -1.02 1.62 -11.49
C LEU A 131 -0.18 1.74 -10.22
N THR A 132 -0.43 0.89 -9.23
CA THR A 132 0.28 0.91 -7.95
C THR A 132 1.76 0.57 -8.11
N GLY A 133 2.09 -0.47 -8.89
CA GLY A 133 3.47 -0.93 -9.09
C GLY A 133 4.35 0.06 -9.86
N THR A 134 3.75 0.90 -10.72
CA THR A 134 4.51 1.82 -11.57
C THR A 134 4.50 3.26 -11.10
N ALA A 135 3.47 3.71 -10.35
CA ALA A 135 3.32 5.11 -9.94
C ALA A 135 4.52 5.64 -9.13
N PHE A 136 4.97 4.89 -8.13
CA PHE A 136 6.12 5.30 -7.31
C PHE A 136 7.44 5.29 -8.11
N ALA A 137 7.57 4.39 -9.07
CA ALA A 137 8.71 4.36 -9.96
C ALA A 137 8.72 5.56 -10.92
N ILE A 138 7.53 6.00 -11.38
CA ILE A 138 7.39 7.22 -12.19
C ILE A 138 7.82 8.44 -11.39
N ILE A 139 7.45 8.56 -10.11
CA ILE A 139 7.91 9.66 -9.25
C ILE A 139 9.43 9.63 -9.08
N ALA A 140 10.00 8.44 -8.93
CA ALA A 140 11.45 8.30 -8.83
C ALA A 140 12.17 8.72 -10.11
N ASP A 141 11.51 8.65 -11.27
CA ASP A 141 12.06 9.11 -12.55
C ASP A 141 11.81 10.62 -12.80
N LEU A 142 10.69 11.17 -12.28
CA LEU A 142 10.30 12.57 -12.48
C LEU A 142 11.03 13.54 -11.54
N PHE A 143 11.37 13.12 -10.33
CA PHE A 143 11.86 14.00 -9.28
C PHE A 143 13.21 13.59 -8.73
N THR A 144 14.00 14.58 -8.31
CA THR A 144 15.30 14.35 -7.67
C THR A 144 15.13 13.65 -6.31
N PRO A 145 16.15 12.96 -5.78
CA PRO A 145 16.06 12.28 -4.48
C PRO A 145 15.58 13.19 -3.34
N VAL A 146 15.95 14.47 -3.38
CA VAL A 146 15.55 15.48 -2.39
C VAL A 146 14.06 15.82 -2.50
N GLU A 147 13.53 15.95 -3.72
CA GLU A 147 12.13 16.28 -3.97
C GLU A 147 11.19 15.10 -3.74
N ARG A 148 11.67 13.85 -3.94
CA ARG A 148 10.86 12.63 -3.86
C ARG A 148 10.08 12.51 -2.56
N GLY A 149 10.69 12.92 -1.44
CA GLY A 149 10.03 12.88 -0.13
C GLY A 149 8.71 13.64 -0.13
N LYS A 150 8.71 14.87 -0.64
CA LYS A 150 7.52 15.72 -0.76
C LYS A 150 6.44 15.09 -1.64
N TYR A 151 6.81 14.67 -2.85
CA TYR A 151 5.85 14.15 -3.83
C TYR A 151 5.32 12.75 -3.46
N THR A 152 6.13 11.91 -2.82
CA THR A 152 5.67 10.65 -2.23
C THR A 152 4.67 10.90 -1.10
N GLY A 153 4.85 11.95 -0.31
CA GLY A 153 3.90 12.36 0.71
C GLY A 153 2.52 12.69 0.14
N PHE A 154 2.45 13.45 -0.94
CA PHE A 154 1.18 13.71 -1.64
C PHE A 154 0.52 12.43 -2.16
N MET A 155 1.30 11.49 -2.69
CA MET A 155 0.77 10.19 -3.14
C MET A 155 0.10 9.40 -2.02
N VAL A 156 0.70 9.41 -0.83
CA VAL A 156 0.11 8.75 0.33
C VAL A 156 -1.15 9.47 0.80
N GLY A 157 -1.17 10.81 0.73
CA GLY A 157 -2.35 11.62 1.03
C GLY A 157 -3.56 11.28 0.14
N VAL A 158 -3.31 10.91 -1.12
CA VAL A 158 -4.36 10.47 -2.06
C VAL A 158 -5.13 9.25 -1.56
N PHE A 159 -4.44 8.27 -0.96
CA PHE A 159 -5.10 7.11 -0.35
C PHE A 159 -5.99 7.52 0.84
N GLY A 160 -5.51 8.47 1.63
CA GLY A 160 -6.29 9.04 2.73
C GLY A 160 -7.57 9.70 2.25
N LEU A 161 -7.46 10.54 1.23
CA LEU A 161 -8.62 11.22 0.63
C LEU A 161 -9.62 10.22 0.04
N ALA A 162 -9.15 9.17 -0.62
CA ALA A 162 -9.99 8.10 -1.15
C ALA A 162 -10.76 7.34 -0.05
N ASN A 163 -10.15 7.12 1.12
CA ASN A 163 -10.81 6.48 2.25
C ASN A 163 -11.95 7.31 2.84
N VAL A 164 -11.89 8.65 2.74
CA VAL A 164 -12.97 9.54 3.18
C VAL A 164 -14.04 9.68 2.10
N LEU A 165 -13.63 9.98 0.87
CA LEU A 165 -14.56 10.23 -0.23
C LEU A 165 -15.25 8.96 -0.72
N GLY A 166 -14.62 7.78 -0.57
CA GLY A 166 -15.18 6.50 -0.99
C GLY A 166 -16.53 6.17 -0.37
N PRO A 167 -16.63 6.12 0.96
CA PRO A 167 -17.91 5.88 1.63
C PRO A 167 -18.98 6.93 1.31
N LEU A 168 -18.60 8.21 1.22
CA LEU A 168 -19.52 9.29 0.89
C LEU A 168 -20.07 9.14 -0.53
N ALA A 169 -19.20 9.00 -1.51
CA ALA A 169 -19.58 8.84 -2.91
C ALA A 169 -20.30 7.50 -3.14
N GLY A 170 -19.83 6.41 -2.49
CA GLY A 170 -20.43 5.09 -2.60
C GLY A 170 -21.82 5.00 -2.04
N GLY A 171 -22.05 5.59 -0.87
CA GLY A 171 -23.39 5.71 -0.27
C GLY A 171 -24.32 6.50 -1.17
N TYR A 172 -23.92 7.72 -1.55
CA TYR A 172 -24.73 8.58 -2.42
C TYR A 172 -25.10 7.91 -3.75
N LEU A 173 -24.12 7.36 -4.46
CA LEU A 173 -24.36 6.69 -5.75
C LEU A 173 -25.25 5.45 -5.59
N THR A 174 -25.03 4.66 -4.55
CA THR A 174 -25.80 3.44 -4.31
C THR A 174 -27.26 3.73 -3.99
N ASP A 175 -27.52 4.78 -3.21
CA ASP A 175 -28.87 5.10 -2.75
C ASP A 175 -29.70 5.83 -3.81
N HIS A 176 -29.09 6.71 -4.63
CA HIS A 176 -29.82 7.57 -5.55
C HIS A 176 -29.77 7.12 -7.01
N VAL A 177 -28.68 6.49 -7.46
CA VAL A 177 -28.47 6.15 -8.87
C VAL A 177 -28.39 4.64 -9.09
N GLY A 178 -27.92 3.91 -8.08
CA GLY A 178 -27.73 2.46 -8.10
C GLY A 178 -26.26 2.05 -8.06
N TRP A 179 -26.01 0.85 -7.50
CA TRP A 179 -24.65 0.36 -7.24
C TRP A 179 -23.76 0.22 -8.48
N ARG A 180 -24.34 0.02 -9.67
CA ARG A 180 -23.57 -0.08 -10.93
C ARG A 180 -22.79 1.19 -11.23
N TRP A 181 -23.30 2.35 -10.82
CA TRP A 181 -22.64 3.63 -10.99
C TRP A 181 -21.38 3.79 -10.14
N VAL A 182 -21.22 3.00 -9.10
CA VAL A 182 -19.96 2.91 -8.33
C VAL A 182 -18.79 2.51 -9.23
N PHE A 183 -19.04 1.69 -10.23
CA PHE A 183 -18.06 1.32 -11.25
C PHE A 183 -18.01 2.30 -12.42
N TYR A 184 -19.16 2.74 -12.91
CA TYR A 184 -19.22 3.62 -14.08
C TYR A 184 -18.67 5.01 -13.82
N VAL A 185 -18.66 5.52 -12.59
CA VAL A 185 -18.04 6.81 -12.23
C VAL A 185 -16.55 6.86 -12.56
N ASN A 186 -15.89 5.71 -12.56
CA ASN A 186 -14.49 5.60 -12.93
C ASN A 186 -14.22 5.91 -14.41
N LEU A 187 -15.18 5.68 -15.30
CA LEU A 187 -15.01 5.80 -16.76
C LEU A 187 -14.75 7.24 -17.21
N PRO A 188 -15.62 8.22 -16.93
CA PRO A 188 -15.40 9.60 -17.37
C PRO A 188 -14.13 10.20 -16.74
N ILE A 189 -13.92 9.97 -15.44
CA ILE A 189 -12.75 10.50 -14.73
C ILE A 189 -11.47 9.87 -15.27
N GLY A 190 -11.46 8.55 -15.41
CA GLY A 190 -10.28 7.83 -15.90
C GLY A 190 -9.97 8.11 -17.36
N LEU A 191 -10.98 8.37 -18.21
CA LEU A 191 -10.77 8.77 -19.60
C LEU A 191 -10.09 10.14 -19.69
N VAL A 192 -10.50 11.11 -18.86
CA VAL A 192 -9.85 12.42 -18.78
C VAL A 192 -8.40 12.27 -18.30
N ILE A 193 -8.15 11.44 -17.29
CA ILE A 193 -6.79 11.16 -16.81
C ILE A 193 -5.96 10.50 -17.91
N TRP A 194 -6.50 9.50 -18.58
CA TRP A 194 -5.82 8.76 -19.64
C TRP A 194 -5.43 9.67 -20.81
N THR A 195 -6.36 10.49 -21.28
CA THR A 195 -6.12 11.45 -22.37
C THR A 195 -5.11 12.52 -21.95
N THR A 196 -5.20 13.06 -20.75
CA THR A 196 -4.21 14.01 -20.22
C THR A 196 -2.82 13.40 -20.21
N LEU A 197 -2.66 12.19 -19.66
CA LEU A 197 -1.37 11.52 -19.62
C LEU A 197 -0.87 11.08 -21.00
N LEU A 198 -1.75 10.80 -21.94
CA LEU A 198 -1.35 10.48 -23.32
C LEU A 198 -0.53 11.63 -23.94
N PHE A 199 -0.89 12.89 -23.65
CA PHE A 199 -0.22 14.07 -24.22
C PHE A 199 0.87 14.65 -23.31
N THR A 200 0.73 14.55 -21.98
CA THR A 200 1.66 15.19 -21.02
C THR A 200 2.80 14.28 -20.59
N PHE A 201 2.60 12.96 -20.59
CA PHE A 201 3.62 12.04 -20.11
C PHE A 201 4.83 12.01 -21.05
N PRO A 202 6.04 12.35 -20.58
CA PRO A 202 7.23 12.36 -21.40
C PRO A 202 7.57 10.94 -21.87
N SER A 203 7.73 10.77 -23.19
CA SER A 203 8.17 9.50 -23.77
C SER A 203 9.69 9.44 -23.77
N ARG A 204 10.28 8.62 -22.93
CA ARG A 204 11.71 8.34 -22.98
C ARG A 204 11.99 7.44 -24.18
N ARG A 205 12.95 7.81 -25.04
CA ARG A 205 13.41 6.92 -26.10
C ARG A 205 13.99 5.65 -25.47
N ARG A 206 13.57 4.52 -25.98
CA ARG A 206 14.01 3.20 -25.56
C ARG A 206 15.48 3.02 -25.94
N SER A 207 16.29 2.47 -25.04
CA SER A 207 17.57 1.85 -25.44
C SER A 207 17.29 0.75 -26.46
N ASP A 208 18.07 0.68 -27.53
CA ASP A 208 17.90 -0.32 -28.61
C ASP A 208 18.15 -1.78 -28.17
N ALA A 209 18.51 -2.00 -26.92
CA ALA A 209 18.66 -3.31 -26.34
C ALA A 209 17.29 -4.02 -26.20
N ARG A 210 17.18 -5.21 -26.79
CA ARG A 210 15.99 -6.07 -26.66
C ARG A 210 15.75 -6.37 -25.17
N PRO A 211 14.55 -6.10 -24.61
CA PRO A 211 14.26 -6.41 -23.23
C PRO A 211 14.30 -7.93 -23.02
N ARG A 212 15.12 -8.37 -22.09
CA ARG A 212 15.09 -9.75 -21.60
C ARG A 212 14.20 -9.80 -20.38
N ILE A 213 13.03 -10.41 -20.51
CA ILE A 213 12.05 -10.55 -19.43
C ILE A 213 12.23 -11.92 -18.81
N ASP A 214 12.47 -11.95 -17.49
CA ASP A 214 12.46 -13.20 -16.72
C ASP A 214 11.00 -13.61 -16.42
N TYR A 215 10.41 -14.37 -17.36
CA TYR A 215 9.03 -14.86 -17.20
C TYR A 215 8.90 -15.86 -16.05
N LEU A 216 9.93 -16.66 -15.77
CA LEU A 216 9.91 -17.66 -14.70
C LEU A 216 9.95 -17.00 -13.32
N GLY A 217 10.87 -16.06 -13.10
CA GLY A 217 10.90 -15.27 -11.88
C GLY A 217 9.62 -14.47 -11.69
N ALA A 218 9.16 -13.78 -12.76
CA ALA A 218 7.92 -13.00 -12.75
C ALA A 218 6.70 -13.83 -12.35
N THR A 219 6.48 -15.00 -13.00
CA THR A 219 5.34 -15.87 -12.68
C THR A 219 5.45 -16.50 -11.30
N GLY A 220 6.65 -16.91 -10.88
CA GLY A 220 6.89 -17.48 -9.56
C GLY A 220 6.58 -16.50 -8.43
N ILE A 221 7.06 -15.26 -8.54
CA ILE A 221 6.79 -14.20 -7.55
C ILE A 221 5.29 -13.86 -7.55
N SER A 222 4.67 -13.63 -8.73
CA SER A 222 3.26 -13.29 -8.83
C SER A 222 2.35 -14.39 -8.28
N SER A 223 2.58 -15.65 -8.66
CA SER A 223 1.80 -16.79 -8.17
C SER A 223 2.01 -17.02 -6.69
N GLY A 224 3.25 -16.88 -6.21
CA GLY A 224 3.58 -16.99 -4.80
C GLY A 224 2.90 -15.89 -3.98
N ALA A 225 2.91 -14.64 -4.45
CA ALA A 225 2.19 -13.53 -3.81
C ALA A 225 0.67 -13.77 -3.80
N ALA A 226 0.11 -14.23 -4.92
CA ALA A 226 -1.30 -14.58 -5.02
C ALA A 226 -1.69 -15.65 -4.00
N LEU A 227 -0.89 -16.72 -3.87
CA LEU A 227 -1.14 -17.77 -2.89
C LEU A 227 -1.02 -17.28 -1.45
N LEU A 228 -0.06 -16.39 -1.12
CA LEU A 228 0.04 -15.79 0.22
C LEU A 228 -1.22 -14.98 0.55
N VAL A 229 -1.66 -14.12 -0.37
CA VAL A 229 -2.89 -13.30 -0.19
C VAL A 229 -4.12 -14.22 -0.12
N LEU A 230 -4.20 -15.25 -0.95
CA LEU A 230 -5.30 -16.23 -0.90
C LEU A 230 -5.33 -16.98 0.44
N GLY A 231 -4.20 -17.50 0.90
CA GLY A 231 -4.11 -18.21 2.16
C GLY A 231 -4.53 -17.37 3.35
N THR A 232 -4.08 -16.11 3.41
CA THR A 232 -4.47 -15.17 4.48
C THR A 232 -5.93 -14.75 4.39
N SER A 233 -6.49 -14.60 3.18
CA SER A 233 -7.92 -14.35 2.99
C SER A 233 -8.77 -15.54 3.44
N LEU A 234 -8.35 -16.77 3.13
CA LEU A 234 -8.99 -17.99 3.60
C LEU A 234 -8.92 -18.13 5.14
N ALA A 235 -7.81 -17.70 5.76
CA ALA A 235 -7.68 -17.67 7.22
C ALA A 235 -8.71 -16.73 7.86
N GLY A 236 -8.95 -15.57 7.25
CA GLY A 236 -10.00 -14.63 7.70
C GLY A 236 -11.42 -15.19 7.56
N LEU A 237 -11.68 -16.00 6.53
CA LEU A 237 -13.01 -16.58 6.26
C LEU A 237 -13.29 -17.87 7.05
N ASN A 238 -12.31 -18.79 7.08
CA ASN A 238 -12.50 -20.17 7.57
C ASN A 238 -11.70 -20.47 8.85
N GLY A 239 -10.88 -19.52 9.30
CA GLY A 239 -9.96 -19.70 10.44
C GLY A 239 -8.64 -20.38 10.07
N TRP A 240 -7.67 -20.27 10.96
CA TRP A 240 -6.32 -20.82 10.78
C TRP A 240 -6.24 -22.35 10.81
N SER A 241 -7.26 -23.03 11.32
CA SER A 241 -7.33 -24.49 11.36
C SER A 241 -7.63 -25.13 10.00
N TYR A 242 -8.03 -24.31 9.02
CA TYR A 242 -8.38 -24.80 7.69
C TYR A 242 -7.12 -25.17 6.90
N VAL A 243 -7.01 -26.44 6.48
CA VAL A 243 -5.80 -27.00 5.88
C VAL A 243 -5.31 -26.23 4.64
N TRP A 244 -6.23 -25.73 3.82
CA TRP A 244 -5.90 -24.96 2.63
C TRP A 244 -5.20 -23.63 2.91
N VAL A 245 -5.39 -23.05 4.12
CA VAL A 245 -4.67 -21.84 4.55
C VAL A 245 -3.17 -22.09 4.54
N TRP A 246 -2.73 -23.15 5.21
CA TRP A 246 -1.30 -23.48 5.31
C TRP A 246 -0.75 -24.01 4.01
N SER A 247 -1.55 -24.73 3.21
CA SER A 247 -1.16 -25.16 1.85
C SER A 247 -0.91 -23.97 0.93
N CYS A 248 -1.78 -22.94 0.96
CA CYS A 248 -1.59 -21.72 0.18
C CYS A 248 -0.40 -20.89 0.69
N ILE A 249 -0.26 -20.70 2.00
CA ILE A 249 0.85 -19.93 2.59
C ILE A 249 2.19 -20.64 2.34
N GLY A 250 2.27 -21.94 2.61
CA GLY A 250 3.48 -22.73 2.38
C GLY A 250 3.85 -22.82 0.92
N GLY A 251 2.87 -23.09 0.05
CA GLY A 251 3.06 -23.10 -1.41
C GLY A 251 3.49 -21.74 -1.96
N GLY A 252 2.87 -20.66 -1.47
CA GLY A 252 3.23 -19.30 -1.83
C GLY A 252 4.65 -18.93 -1.41
N ALA A 253 5.03 -19.25 -0.18
CA ALA A 253 6.39 -19.05 0.32
C ALA A 253 7.42 -19.87 -0.45
N ALA A 254 7.11 -21.12 -0.77
CA ALA A 254 7.96 -22.00 -1.57
C ALA A 254 8.17 -21.48 -3.00
N LEU A 255 7.10 -20.99 -3.65
CA LEU A 255 7.20 -20.38 -4.97
C LEU A 255 8.05 -19.11 -4.98
N ILE A 256 7.88 -18.23 -3.99
CA ILE A 256 8.71 -17.02 -3.86
C ILE A 256 10.17 -17.40 -3.60
N ALA A 257 10.43 -18.36 -2.71
CA ALA A 257 11.79 -18.83 -2.44
C ALA A 257 12.43 -19.45 -3.68
N GLY A 258 11.70 -20.30 -4.42
CA GLY A 258 12.15 -20.89 -5.68
C GLY A 258 12.40 -19.84 -6.75
N ALA A 259 11.53 -18.84 -6.88
CA ALA A 259 11.72 -17.72 -7.79
C ALA A 259 12.95 -16.88 -7.41
N MET A 260 13.15 -16.57 -6.14
CA MET A 260 14.34 -15.85 -5.66
C MET A 260 15.62 -16.65 -5.91
N TRP A 261 15.59 -17.98 -5.74
CA TRP A 261 16.71 -18.84 -6.08
C TRP A 261 17.03 -18.82 -7.58
N HIS A 262 15.99 -18.89 -8.45
CA HIS A 262 16.14 -18.73 -9.89
C HIS A 262 16.71 -17.36 -10.25
N GLU A 263 16.16 -16.28 -9.69
CA GLU A 263 16.58 -14.91 -9.93
C GLU A 263 18.00 -14.60 -9.44
N SER A 264 18.51 -15.36 -8.44
CA SER A 264 19.90 -15.23 -8.02
C SER A 264 20.91 -15.58 -9.11
N ARG A 265 20.45 -16.29 -10.16
CA ARG A 265 21.23 -16.75 -11.30
C ARG A 265 20.90 -16.02 -12.60
N THR A 266 19.89 -15.15 -12.58
CA THR A 266 19.38 -14.43 -13.75
C THR A 266 19.87 -12.98 -13.74
N PRO A 267 20.49 -12.46 -14.83
CA PRO A 267 20.98 -11.07 -14.85
C PRO A 267 19.88 -10.02 -14.76
N GLU A 268 18.67 -10.30 -15.28
CA GLU A 268 17.52 -9.38 -15.36
C GLU A 268 16.41 -9.73 -14.37
N ALA A 269 16.78 -10.03 -13.14
CA ALA A 269 15.87 -10.40 -12.05
C ALA A 269 14.79 -9.34 -11.79
N VAL A 270 13.56 -9.78 -11.53
CA VAL A 270 12.42 -8.93 -11.12
C VAL A 270 12.60 -8.45 -9.69
N LEU A 271 13.05 -9.33 -8.82
CA LEU A 271 13.27 -9.10 -7.38
C LEU A 271 14.70 -9.51 -6.99
N PRO A 272 15.73 -8.74 -7.43
CA PRO A 272 17.12 -9.18 -7.31
C PRO A 272 17.51 -9.50 -5.87
N PRO A 273 17.96 -10.73 -5.54
CA PRO A 273 18.43 -11.07 -4.20
C PRO A 273 19.61 -10.22 -3.73
N ALA A 274 20.33 -9.60 -4.68
CA ALA A 274 21.40 -8.65 -4.40
C ALA A 274 20.94 -7.43 -3.58
N LEU A 275 19.67 -7.05 -3.64
CA LEU A 275 19.09 -5.97 -2.83
C LEU A 275 19.18 -6.29 -1.33
N PHE A 276 18.92 -7.53 -0.95
CA PHE A 276 18.90 -7.99 0.43
C PHE A 276 20.31 -8.20 1.04
N LYS A 277 21.38 -8.12 0.24
CA LYS A 277 22.74 -8.08 0.76
C LYS A 277 23.05 -6.79 1.53
N SER A 278 22.32 -5.71 1.24
CA SER A 278 22.40 -4.47 2.01
C SER A 278 21.59 -4.61 3.31
N SER A 279 22.25 -4.57 4.47
CA SER A 279 21.57 -4.59 5.78
C SER A 279 20.59 -3.45 5.95
N ILE A 280 20.90 -2.27 5.38
CA ILE A 280 20.03 -1.09 5.40
C ILE A 280 18.74 -1.39 4.61
N PHE A 281 18.86 -1.97 3.43
CA PHE A 281 17.70 -2.34 2.61
C PHE A 281 16.85 -3.40 3.33
N SER A 282 17.46 -4.47 3.84
CA SER A 282 16.75 -5.56 4.52
C SER A 282 16.00 -5.08 5.77
N LEU A 283 16.65 -4.25 6.62
CA LEU A 283 16.00 -3.65 7.78
C LEU A 283 14.86 -2.72 7.36
N SER A 284 15.06 -1.93 6.31
CA SER A 284 14.00 -1.07 5.77
C SER A 284 12.81 -1.87 5.24
N MET A 285 13.04 -3.05 4.65
CA MET A 285 11.97 -3.95 4.22
C MET A 285 11.18 -4.53 5.41
N ALA A 286 11.87 -4.93 6.49
CA ALA A 286 11.22 -5.38 7.71
C ALA A 286 10.32 -4.27 8.32
N VAL A 287 10.84 -3.04 8.41
CA VAL A 287 10.04 -1.90 8.87
C VAL A 287 8.86 -1.61 7.92
N THR A 288 9.07 -1.68 6.61
CA THR A 288 8.03 -1.45 5.61
C THR A 288 6.92 -2.50 5.68
N PHE A 289 7.27 -3.75 5.96
CA PHE A 289 6.29 -4.83 6.18
C PHE A 289 5.39 -4.53 7.40
N ILE A 290 6.01 -4.20 8.54
CA ILE A 290 5.28 -3.83 9.78
C ILE A 290 4.45 -2.57 9.56
N PHE A 291 5.01 -1.57 8.88
CA PHE A 291 4.30 -0.35 8.51
C PHE A 291 3.03 -0.64 7.70
N GLY A 292 3.11 -1.53 6.71
CA GLY A 292 1.96 -1.98 5.93
C GLY A 292 0.87 -2.59 6.80
N ALA A 293 1.26 -3.51 7.71
CA ALA A 293 0.35 -4.18 8.64
C ALA A 293 -0.37 -3.18 9.56
N VAL A 294 0.37 -2.26 10.17
CA VAL A 294 -0.16 -1.26 11.10
C VAL A 294 -1.06 -0.26 10.36
N MET A 295 -0.62 0.22 9.19
CA MET A 295 -1.38 1.18 8.39
C MET A 295 -2.74 0.61 7.96
N LEU A 296 -2.75 -0.60 7.39
CA LEU A 296 -4.01 -1.21 6.92
C LEU A 296 -4.91 -1.61 8.09
N GLY A 297 -4.31 -2.06 9.21
CA GLY A 297 -5.01 -2.31 10.46
C GLY A 297 -5.69 -1.05 11.00
N ALA A 298 -4.98 0.07 11.09
CA ALA A 298 -5.55 1.35 11.55
C ALA A 298 -6.71 1.81 10.64
N ILE A 299 -6.50 1.82 9.32
CA ILE A 299 -7.52 2.23 8.35
C ILE A 299 -8.79 1.37 8.43
N THR A 300 -8.67 0.08 8.78
CA THR A 300 -9.81 -0.85 8.83
C THR A 300 -10.49 -0.85 10.20
N TYR A 301 -9.72 -0.91 11.30
CA TYR A 301 -10.30 -1.15 12.62
C TYR A 301 -10.68 0.13 13.36
N VAL A 302 -10.07 1.29 13.06
CA VAL A 302 -10.48 2.54 13.73
C VAL A 302 -11.90 2.97 13.33
N PRO A 303 -12.31 2.96 12.03
CA PRO A 303 -13.71 3.22 11.69
C PRO A 303 -14.68 2.21 12.30
N LEU A 304 -14.30 0.95 12.38
CA LEU A 304 -15.11 -0.08 13.03
C LEU A 304 -15.29 0.22 14.52
N PHE A 305 -14.23 0.67 15.23
CA PHE A 305 -14.31 1.11 16.63
C PHE A 305 -15.27 2.29 16.78
N LEU A 306 -15.17 3.30 15.93
CA LEU A 306 -16.03 4.47 15.95
C LEU A 306 -17.50 4.11 15.74
N GLN A 307 -17.81 3.23 14.79
CA GLN A 307 -19.19 2.80 14.52
C GLN A 307 -19.74 1.87 15.59
N ALA A 308 -18.98 0.84 15.97
CA ALA A 308 -19.48 -0.23 16.83
C ALA A 308 -19.42 0.12 18.32
N VAL A 309 -18.41 0.87 18.78
CA VAL A 309 -18.21 1.22 20.19
C VAL A 309 -18.72 2.61 20.50
N VAL A 310 -18.24 3.62 19.79
CA VAL A 310 -18.64 5.02 19.99
C VAL A 310 -20.09 5.26 19.52
N GLY A 311 -20.53 4.51 18.49
CA GLY A 311 -21.93 4.55 18.03
C GLY A 311 -22.21 5.64 17.01
N VAL A 312 -21.20 6.10 16.27
CA VAL A 312 -21.36 7.09 15.20
C VAL A 312 -21.84 6.44 13.90
N SER A 313 -22.46 7.21 13.03
CA SER A 313 -22.86 6.74 11.70
C SER A 313 -21.63 6.37 10.83
N SER A 314 -21.84 5.59 9.77
CA SER A 314 -20.77 5.28 8.81
C SER A 314 -20.20 6.55 8.17
N THR A 315 -21.06 7.55 7.89
CA THR A 315 -20.67 8.85 7.35
C THR A 315 -19.81 9.63 8.33
N ASP A 316 -20.25 9.73 9.60
CA ASP A 316 -19.51 10.44 10.66
C ASP A 316 -18.18 9.74 10.96
N SER A 317 -18.13 8.40 10.93
CA SER A 317 -16.88 7.66 11.11
C SER A 317 -15.87 7.99 10.01
N GLY A 318 -16.32 8.19 8.76
CA GLY A 318 -15.50 8.68 7.66
C GLY A 318 -14.95 10.09 7.92
N LEU A 319 -15.81 10.99 8.38
CA LEU A 319 -15.39 12.36 8.76
C LEU A 319 -14.41 12.37 9.93
N LEU A 320 -14.61 11.50 10.91
CA LEU A 320 -13.70 11.33 12.04
C LEU A 320 -12.35 10.71 11.68
N MET A 321 -12.19 10.18 10.44
CA MET A 321 -10.88 9.80 9.90
C MET A 321 -10.07 11.00 9.38
N LEU A 322 -10.70 12.16 9.16
CA LEU A 322 -10.01 13.36 8.66
C LEU A 322 -8.81 13.79 9.51
N PRO A 323 -8.84 13.77 10.87
CA PRO A 323 -7.68 14.08 11.69
C PRO A 323 -6.47 13.18 11.39
N MET A 324 -6.68 11.87 11.21
CA MET A 324 -5.62 10.94 10.82
C MET A 324 -5.06 11.29 9.44
N MET A 325 -5.93 11.61 8.48
CA MET A 325 -5.52 11.98 7.12
C MET A 325 -4.78 13.31 7.10
N ALA A 326 -5.23 14.31 7.86
CA ALA A 326 -4.51 15.57 8.03
C ALA A 326 -3.12 15.34 8.63
N GLY A 327 -3.02 14.51 9.68
CA GLY A 327 -1.76 14.07 10.25
C GLY A 327 -0.85 13.38 9.24
N LEU A 328 -1.41 12.47 8.44
CA LEU A 328 -0.67 11.72 7.42
C LEU A 328 -0.13 12.65 6.31
N VAL A 329 -0.95 13.53 5.77
CA VAL A 329 -0.53 14.49 4.74
C VAL A 329 0.46 15.51 5.31
N GLY A 330 0.15 16.08 6.49
CA GLY A 330 1.03 17.03 7.18
C GLY A 330 2.37 16.41 7.56
N GLY A 331 2.35 15.19 8.10
CA GLY A 331 3.55 14.42 8.43
C GLY A 331 4.40 14.07 7.20
N ALA A 332 3.76 13.65 6.12
CA ALA A 332 4.46 13.30 4.87
C ALA A 332 5.09 14.54 4.21
N THR A 333 4.33 15.63 4.14
CA THR A 333 4.82 16.89 3.55
C THR A 333 5.89 17.53 4.43
N GLY A 334 5.62 17.68 5.73
CA GLY A 334 6.55 18.25 6.69
C GLY A 334 7.80 17.39 6.88
N GLY A 335 7.64 16.06 7.01
CA GLY A 335 8.73 15.11 7.08
C GLY A 335 9.59 15.09 5.82
N GLY A 336 8.96 15.12 4.63
CA GLY A 336 9.68 15.23 3.35
C GLY A 336 10.47 16.53 3.23
N PHE A 337 9.89 17.66 3.66
CA PHE A 337 10.57 18.95 3.69
C PHE A 337 11.74 18.95 4.70
N LEU A 338 11.51 18.46 5.90
CA LEU A 338 12.55 18.37 6.94
C LEU A 338 13.69 17.43 6.51
N LEU A 339 13.37 16.34 5.79
CA LEU A 339 14.35 15.43 5.23
C LEU A 339 15.22 16.12 4.17
N SER A 340 14.62 16.91 3.29
CA SER A 340 15.33 17.64 2.24
C SER A 340 16.28 18.70 2.83
N TYR A 341 15.89 19.31 3.96
CA TYR A 341 16.67 20.34 4.63
C TYR A 341 17.81 19.76 5.50
N THR A 342 17.49 18.74 6.30
CA THR A 342 18.46 18.18 7.27
C THR A 342 19.33 17.07 6.73
N GLY A 343 18.83 16.31 5.74
CA GLY A 343 19.46 15.10 5.23
C GLY A 343 19.52 13.92 6.22
N ARG A 344 19.01 14.09 7.45
CA ARG A 344 19.09 13.11 8.55
C ARG A 344 17.87 12.19 8.58
N TYR A 345 17.84 11.21 7.70
CA TYR A 345 16.70 10.29 7.57
C TYR A 345 16.53 9.33 8.76
N ARG A 346 17.60 8.95 9.47
CA ARG A 346 17.55 8.01 10.60
C ARG A 346 16.73 8.59 11.76
N ILE A 347 17.00 9.83 12.15
CA ILE A 347 16.29 10.51 13.25
C ILE A 347 14.82 10.66 12.90
N GLN A 348 14.51 11.06 11.66
CA GLN A 348 13.14 11.23 11.21
C GLN A 348 12.40 9.89 11.11
N GLY A 349 13.07 8.83 10.63
CA GLY A 349 12.51 7.48 10.62
C GLY A 349 12.18 6.97 12.02
N LEU A 350 13.09 7.19 12.99
CA LEU A 350 12.84 6.87 14.40
C LEU A 350 11.67 7.69 14.96
N ALA A 351 11.64 9.00 14.73
CA ALA A 351 10.55 9.86 15.21
C ALA A 351 9.19 9.43 14.62
N GLY A 352 9.14 9.16 13.29
CA GLY A 352 7.92 8.74 12.62
C GLY A 352 7.40 7.39 13.14
N ILE A 353 8.25 6.36 13.17
CA ILE A 353 7.85 5.03 13.66
C ILE A 353 7.51 5.04 15.16
N THR A 354 8.23 5.82 15.97
CA THR A 354 7.89 6.00 17.41
C THR A 354 6.53 6.66 17.55
N ALA A 355 6.20 7.68 16.75
CA ALA A 355 4.89 8.31 16.77
C ALA A 355 3.78 7.31 16.39
N VAL A 356 3.98 6.47 15.37
CA VAL A 356 3.04 5.37 15.03
C VAL A 356 2.84 4.44 16.23
N THR A 357 3.93 4.00 16.84
CA THR A 357 3.92 3.09 17.99
C THR A 357 3.17 3.69 19.18
N VAL A 358 3.47 4.95 19.52
CA VAL A 358 2.77 5.68 20.59
C VAL A 358 1.30 5.85 20.26
N GLY A 359 0.97 6.25 19.03
CA GLY A 359 -0.42 6.40 18.61
C GLY A 359 -1.22 5.09 18.69
N MET A 360 -0.64 3.95 18.26
CA MET A 360 -1.27 2.63 18.42
C MET A 360 -1.41 2.22 19.88
N TYR A 361 -0.43 2.56 20.72
CA TYR A 361 -0.52 2.36 22.17
C TYR A 361 -1.63 3.23 22.78
N LEU A 362 -1.77 4.50 22.41
CA LEU A 362 -2.85 5.36 22.88
C LEU A 362 -4.22 4.79 22.47
N LEU A 363 -4.40 4.35 21.22
CA LEU A 363 -5.61 3.68 20.78
C LEU A 363 -5.88 2.39 21.58
N SER A 364 -4.86 1.68 22.05
CA SER A 364 -5.02 0.51 22.92
C SER A 364 -5.45 0.84 24.34
N ARG A 365 -5.43 2.13 24.75
CA ARG A 365 -5.90 2.59 26.05
C ARG A 365 -7.33 3.12 26.05
N LEU A 366 -7.98 3.17 24.88
CA LEU A 366 -9.37 3.57 24.75
C LEU A 366 -10.28 2.59 25.52
N ASN A 367 -11.46 3.06 25.88
CA ASN A 367 -12.46 2.26 26.58
C ASN A 367 -13.86 2.46 25.97
N VAL A 368 -14.87 1.81 26.52
CA VAL A 368 -16.26 1.91 26.02
C VAL A 368 -16.83 3.33 26.12
N ALA A 369 -16.31 4.14 27.04
CA ALA A 369 -16.72 5.55 27.24
C ALA A 369 -15.86 6.53 26.43
N ALA A 370 -14.99 6.03 25.54
CA ALA A 370 -14.11 6.87 24.73
C ALA A 370 -14.90 7.88 23.91
N THR A 371 -14.46 9.13 23.97
CA THR A 371 -15.07 10.24 23.23
C THR A 371 -14.49 10.32 21.80
N GLN A 372 -15.27 10.91 20.88
CA GLN A 372 -14.80 11.17 19.51
C GLN A 372 -13.51 12.01 19.50
N GLY A 373 -13.37 12.95 20.46
CA GLY A 373 -12.17 13.81 20.58
C GLY A 373 -10.91 13.03 20.97
N GLU A 374 -11.01 12.07 21.89
CA GLU A 374 -9.88 11.20 22.29
C GLU A 374 -9.42 10.34 21.12
N VAL A 375 -10.36 9.68 20.43
CA VAL A 375 -10.04 8.88 19.23
C VAL A 375 -9.41 9.76 18.17
N GLY A 376 -9.98 10.95 17.91
CA GLY A 376 -9.47 11.90 16.91
C GLY A 376 -8.03 12.36 17.23
N ARG A 377 -7.74 12.70 18.49
CA ARG A 377 -6.38 13.06 18.94
C ARG A 377 -5.39 11.93 18.69
N ASP A 378 -5.73 10.71 19.09
CA ASP A 378 -4.84 9.56 18.96
C ASP A 378 -4.62 9.20 17.48
N MET A 379 -5.64 9.39 16.65
CA MET A 379 -5.55 9.24 15.19
C MET A 379 -4.63 10.28 14.54
N VAL A 380 -4.57 11.52 15.04
CA VAL A 380 -3.60 12.52 14.55
C VAL A 380 -2.17 12.03 14.78
N VAL A 381 -1.89 11.46 15.96
CA VAL A 381 -0.55 10.93 16.27
C VAL A 381 -0.17 9.77 15.34
N VAL A 382 -1.10 8.82 15.13
CA VAL A 382 -0.90 7.73 14.17
C VAL A 382 -0.66 8.28 12.75
N GLY A 383 -1.51 9.21 12.32
CA GLY A 383 -1.42 9.83 11.00
C GLY A 383 -0.09 10.55 10.77
N LEU A 384 0.33 11.40 11.72
CA LEU A 384 1.62 12.09 11.67
C LEU A 384 2.79 11.09 11.57
N GLY A 385 2.77 10.06 12.40
CA GLY A 385 3.79 9.02 12.37
C GLY A 385 3.85 8.27 11.04
N LEU A 386 2.70 7.84 10.51
CA LEU A 386 2.59 7.19 9.21
C LEU A 386 3.05 8.13 8.08
N GLY A 387 2.67 9.40 8.16
CA GLY A 387 3.05 10.43 7.19
C GLY A 387 4.56 10.62 7.12
N VAL A 388 5.22 10.83 8.25
CA VAL A 388 6.68 11.01 8.31
C VAL A 388 7.41 9.74 7.87
N SER A 389 6.97 8.57 8.29
CA SER A 389 7.66 7.29 8.03
C SER A 389 7.67 6.92 6.55
N ASN A 390 6.58 7.13 5.83
CA ASN A 390 6.44 6.65 4.45
C ASN A 390 7.52 7.21 3.50
N PRO A 391 7.69 8.54 3.32
CA PRO A 391 8.72 9.10 2.45
C PRO A 391 10.13 8.78 2.94
N VAL A 392 10.34 8.73 4.24
CA VAL A 392 11.65 8.46 4.84
C VAL A 392 12.13 7.05 4.48
N PHE A 393 11.31 6.00 4.69
CA PHE A 393 11.70 4.62 4.35
C PHE A 393 11.80 4.39 2.84
N ASN A 394 11.05 5.11 2.00
CA ASN A 394 11.29 5.12 0.56
C ASN A 394 12.71 5.65 0.26
N VAL A 395 13.09 6.79 0.82
CA VAL A 395 14.41 7.39 0.59
C VAL A 395 15.54 6.50 1.12
N ILE A 396 15.42 5.98 2.34
CA ILE A 396 16.41 5.07 2.94
C ILE A 396 16.65 3.87 2.02
N SER A 397 15.57 3.20 1.61
CA SER A 397 15.65 1.98 0.79
C SER A 397 16.31 2.24 -0.56
N LEU A 398 15.93 3.34 -1.23
CA LEU A 398 16.45 3.68 -2.56
C LEU A 398 17.89 4.24 -2.50
N ASN A 399 18.27 4.90 -1.40
CA ASN A 399 19.64 5.40 -1.20
C ASN A 399 20.64 4.27 -0.94
N ALA A 400 20.16 3.15 -0.37
CA ALA A 400 20.98 1.99 -0.01
C ALA A 400 21.35 1.07 -1.19
N VAL A 401 20.80 1.32 -2.39
CA VAL A 401 20.96 0.43 -3.55
C VAL A 401 21.62 1.14 -4.74
N PRO A 402 22.32 0.41 -5.63
CA PRO A 402 22.87 0.97 -6.87
C PRO A 402 21.79 1.57 -7.77
N ARG A 403 22.13 2.63 -8.54
CA ARG A 403 21.16 3.31 -9.44
C ARG A 403 20.43 2.34 -10.38
N ARG A 404 21.14 1.33 -10.92
CA ARG A 404 20.57 0.31 -11.80
C ARG A 404 19.47 -0.54 -11.17
N LEU A 405 19.41 -0.63 -9.84
CA LEU A 405 18.44 -1.45 -9.10
C LEU A 405 17.31 -0.62 -8.45
N VAL A 406 17.29 0.70 -8.64
CA VAL A 406 16.29 1.61 -8.00
C VAL A 406 14.85 1.23 -8.38
N SER A 407 14.62 0.86 -9.64
CA SER A 407 13.28 0.44 -10.10
C SER A 407 12.82 -0.83 -9.41
N SER A 408 13.66 -1.88 -9.41
CA SER A 408 13.36 -3.14 -8.72
C SER A 408 13.23 -2.94 -7.21
N ALA A 409 14.07 -2.08 -6.60
CA ALA A 409 13.96 -1.74 -5.17
C ALA A 409 12.62 -1.03 -4.85
N THR A 410 12.16 -0.12 -5.73
CA THR A 410 10.86 0.56 -5.57
C THR A 410 9.70 -0.42 -5.61
N SER A 411 9.71 -1.34 -6.59
CA SER A 411 8.68 -2.37 -6.72
C SER A 411 8.69 -3.34 -5.55
N THR A 412 9.88 -3.76 -5.12
CA THR A 412 10.07 -4.61 -3.94
C THR A 412 9.47 -3.95 -2.69
N LEU A 413 9.75 -2.67 -2.47
CA LEU A 413 9.24 -1.92 -1.33
C LEU A 413 7.71 -1.85 -1.34
N GLN A 414 7.09 -1.58 -2.49
CA GLN A 414 5.62 -1.56 -2.61
C GLN A 414 5.02 -2.96 -2.38
N PHE A 415 5.64 -3.98 -2.94
CA PHE A 415 5.24 -5.37 -2.77
C PHE A 415 5.29 -5.81 -1.29
N ILE A 416 6.41 -5.55 -0.61
CA ILE A 416 6.57 -5.89 0.82
C ILE A 416 5.57 -5.12 1.68
N ARG A 417 5.30 -3.84 1.37
CA ARG A 417 4.28 -3.05 2.07
C ARG A 417 2.88 -3.65 1.89
N GLN A 418 2.53 -4.05 0.68
CA GLN A 418 1.21 -4.58 0.37
C GLN A 418 0.99 -5.95 0.99
N ILE A 419 1.98 -6.84 0.91
CA ILE A 419 1.93 -8.14 1.61
C ILE A 419 1.87 -7.93 3.13
N GLY A 420 2.70 -7.05 3.68
CA GLY A 420 2.65 -6.71 5.10
C GLY A 420 1.26 -6.25 5.53
N GLY A 421 0.64 -5.38 4.72
CA GLY A 421 -0.73 -4.92 4.95
C GLY A 421 -1.76 -6.05 4.95
N THR A 422 -1.77 -6.89 3.93
CA THR A 422 -2.75 -7.97 3.79
C THR A 422 -2.56 -9.07 4.84
N LEU A 423 -1.31 -9.49 5.08
CA LEU A 423 -0.99 -10.45 6.15
C LEU A 423 -1.32 -9.89 7.54
N GLY A 424 -0.92 -8.64 7.79
CA GLY A 424 -1.20 -7.96 9.06
C GLY A 424 -2.70 -7.84 9.32
N LEU A 425 -3.49 -7.45 8.32
CA LEU A 425 -4.94 -7.37 8.43
C LEU A 425 -5.57 -8.72 8.72
N ALA A 426 -5.12 -9.81 8.05
CA ALA A 426 -5.63 -11.15 8.27
C ALA A 426 -5.31 -11.67 9.68
N VAL A 427 -4.07 -11.46 10.15
CA VAL A 427 -3.64 -11.86 11.50
C VAL A 427 -4.42 -11.08 12.56
N LEU A 428 -4.45 -9.74 12.45
CA LEU A 428 -5.19 -8.89 13.38
C LEU A 428 -6.69 -9.22 13.35
N GLY A 429 -7.25 -9.50 12.17
CA GLY A 429 -8.66 -9.88 12.01
C GLY A 429 -9.01 -11.16 12.72
N THR A 430 -8.15 -12.17 12.63
CA THR A 430 -8.36 -13.45 13.32
C THR A 430 -8.24 -13.31 14.84
N ILE A 431 -7.21 -12.58 15.29
CA ILE A 431 -7.03 -12.29 16.73
C ILE A 431 -8.23 -11.51 17.26
N PHE A 432 -8.70 -10.52 16.50
CA PHE A 432 -9.90 -9.76 16.82
C PHE A 432 -11.14 -10.67 16.95
N ALA A 433 -11.39 -11.52 15.95
CA ALA A 433 -12.56 -12.40 15.96
C ALA A 433 -12.53 -13.41 17.12
N GLN A 434 -11.35 -13.99 17.40
CA GLN A 434 -11.18 -14.92 18.51
C GLN A 434 -11.35 -14.26 19.87
N ASN A 435 -10.70 -13.09 20.07
CA ASN A 435 -10.82 -12.33 21.32
C ASN A 435 -12.25 -11.81 21.52
N TYR A 436 -12.92 -11.35 20.46
CA TYR A 436 -14.32 -10.93 20.55
C TYR A 436 -15.21 -12.06 21.02
N LYS A 437 -15.11 -13.25 20.40
CA LYS A 437 -15.88 -14.43 20.78
C LYS A 437 -15.60 -14.85 22.22
N SER A 438 -14.33 -14.94 22.62
CA SER A 438 -13.92 -15.32 23.97
C SER A 438 -14.42 -14.31 25.02
N ASN A 439 -14.24 -13.01 24.77
CA ASN A 439 -14.65 -11.96 25.69
C ASN A 439 -16.17 -11.88 25.81
N LEU A 440 -16.91 -12.02 24.71
CA LEU A 440 -18.38 -12.04 24.75
C LEU A 440 -18.92 -13.23 25.55
N ILE A 441 -18.32 -14.41 25.39
CA ILE A 441 -18.70 -15.61 26.16
C ILE A 441 -18.39 -15.41 27.65
N SER A 442 -17.26 -14.79 28.00
CA SER A 442 -16.85 -14.57 29.39
C SER A 442 -17.70 -13.53 30.12
N THR A 443 -18.31 -12.57 29.42
CA THR A 443 -19.19 -11.55 30.02
C THR A 443 -20.60 -12.01 30.26
N MET A 444 -21.05 -13.09 29.60
CA MET A 444 -22.43 -13.63 29.71
C MET A 444 -22.48 -14.87 30.58
N THR A 445 -23.53 -14.98 31.40
CA THR A 445 -23.84 -16.26 32.07
C THR A 445 -24.28 -17.32 31.06
N PRO A 446 -24.14 -18.64 31.36
CA PRO A 446 -24.56 -19.70 30.43
C PRO A 446 -26.02 -19.58 29.97
N ALA A 447 -26.91 -19.14 30.87
CA ALA A 447 -28.33 -18.92 30.54
C ALA A 447 -28.53 -17.72 29.58
N GLN A 448 -27.78 -16.65 29.78
CA GLN A 448 -27.80 -15.51 28.88
C GLN A 448 -27.23 -15.88 27.50
N GLN A 449 -26.16 -16.67 27.45
CA GLN A 449 -25.58 -17.16 26.19
C GLN A 449 -26.59 -17.99 25.40
N ALA A 450 -27.23 -18.97 26.05
CA ALA A 450 -28.22 -19.81 25.40
C ALA A 450 -29.40 -18.98 24.84
N ARG A 451 -29.90 -18.00 25.62
CA ARG A 451 -30.99 -17.11 25.20
C ARG A 451 -30.55 -16.18 24.06
N ALA A 452 -29.36 -15.59 24.15
CA ALA A 452 -28.80 -14.73 23.09
C ALA A 452 -28.57 -15.53 21.80
N GLN A 453 -28.03 -16.75 21.92
CA GLN A 453 -27.81 -17.64 20.77
C GLN A 453 -29.12 -18.09 20.14
N GLY A 454 -30.15 -18.38 20.95
CA GLY A 454 -31.50 -18.67 20.46
C GLY A 454 -32.16 -17.48 19.75
N MET A 455 -31.88 -16.25 20.19
CA MET A 455 -32.46 -15.03 19.63
C MET A 455 -31.71 -14.48 18.38
N PHE A 456 -30.38 -14.57 18.36
CA PHE A 456 -29.50 -13.99 17.34
C PHE A 456 -28.78 -15.03 16.48
N GLY A 457 -28.77 -16.32 16.90
CA GLY A 457 -28.04 -17.38 16.19
C GLY A 457 -26.56 -17.07 16.05
N ASP A 458 -25.98 -17.47 14.93
CA ASP A 458 -24.56 -17.20 14.59
C ASP A 458 -24.24 -15.70 14.37
N THR A 459 -25.28 -14.85 14.19
CA THR A 459 -25.08 -13.41 14.04
C THR A 459 -24.58 -12.76 15.33
N LEU A 460 -24.76 -13.39 16.49
CA LEU A 460 -24.21 -12.95 17.76
C LEU A 460 -22.68 -12.78 17.73
N PHE A 461 -21.98 -13.63 16.97
CA PHE A 461 -20.54 -13.59 16.82
C PHE A 461 -20.06 -12.74 15.63
N ASN A 462 -20.98 -12.09 14.92
CA ASN A 462 -20.68 -11.16 13.85
C ASN A 462 -21.20 -9.75 14.21
N PRO A 463 -20.33 -8.86 14.72
CA PRO A 463 -20.76 -7.57 15.24
C PRO A 463 -21.51 -6.72 14.21
N GLN A 464 -21.04 -6.67 12.97
CA GLN A 464 -21.66 -5.86 11.92
C GLN A 464 -23.11 -6.30 11.65
N LYS A 465 -23.33 -7.61 11.46
CA LYS A 465 -24.68 -8.15 11.26
C LYS A 465 -25.57 -7.95 12.47
N LEU A 466 -24.99 -8.04 13.68
CA LEU A 466 -25.74 -7.85 14.93
C LEU A 466 -26.22 -6.40 15.05
N PHE A 467 -25.38 -5.41 14.77
CA PHE A 467 -25.77 -4.01 14.82
C PHE A 467 -26.84 -3.64 13.79
N ASP A 468 -26.85 -4.28 12.62
CA ASP A 468 -27.90 -4.12 11.62
C ASP A 468 -29.24 -4.75 12.07
N LEU A 469 -29.17 -5.89 12.77
CA LEU A 469 -30.35 -6.66 13.21
C LEU A 469 -31.01 -6.07 14.47
N VAL A 470 -30.21 -5.51 15.39
CA VAL A 470 -30.70 -5.02 16.70
C VAL A 470 -31.80 -3.98 16.59
N PRO A 471 -31.75 -2.93 15.73
CA PRO A 471 -32.84 -1.96 15.60
C PRO A 471 -34.18 -2.62 15.22
N HIS A 472 -34.17 -3.55 14.26
CA HIS A 472 -35.37 -4.29 13.87
C HIS A 472 -35.92 -5.17 14.99
N ARG A 473 -35.03 -5.84 15.75
CA ARG A 473 -35.44 -6.66 16.89
C ARG A 473 -35.98 -5.82 18.05
N LEU A 474 -35.38 -4.66 18.33
CA LEU A 474 -35.88 -3.74 19.35
C LEU A 474 -37.27 -3.17 19.01
N ALA A 475 -37.56 -2.94 17.73
CA ALA A 475 -38.86 -2.44 17.30
C ALA A 475 -39.99 -3.44 17.50
N THR A 476 -39.70 -4.76 17.37
CA THR A 476 -40.68 -5.85 17.42
C THR A 476 -40.69 -6.61 18.74
N ALA A 477 -39.74 -6.36 19.65
CA ALA A 477 -39.58 -7.11 20.89
C ALA A 477 -40.58 -6.69 21.99
N LEU A 478 -40.96 -7.66 22.83
CA LEU A 478 -41.71 -7.42 24.06
C LEU A 478 -40.88 -6.58 25.06
N PRO A 479 -41.51 -5.84 25.99
CA PRO A 479 -40.77 -4.97 26.94
C PRO A 479 -39.67 -5.71 27.73
N GLN A 480 -39.91 -6.93 28.16
CA GLN A 480 -38.94 -7.77 28.86
C GLN A 480 -37.75 -8.23 27.98
N ASP A 481 -37.98 -8.40 26.67
CA ASP A 481 -36.93 -8.76 25.71
C ASP A 481 -36.10 -7.56 25.32
N LYS A 482 -36.69 -6.35 25.35
CA LYS A 482 -35.94 -5.10 25.08
C LYS A 482 -34.81 -4.88 26.07
N LEU A 483 -35.05 -5.08 27.37
CA LEU A 483 -34.03 -4.98 28.41
C LEU A 483 -32.92 -6.03 28.22
N PHE A 484 -33.28 -7.25 27.84
CA PHE A 484 -32.31 -8.28 27.53
C PHE A 484 -31.45 -7.93 26.29
N ILE A 485 -32.07 -7.48 25.21
CA ILE A 485 -31.38 -7.05 23.96
C ILE A 485 -30.40 -5.91 24.26
N LEU A 486 -30.80 -4.93 25.08
CA LEU A 486 -29.93 -3.83 25.50
C LEU A 486 -28.76 -4.33 26.36
N GLY A 487 -28.99 -5.31 27.22
CA GLY A 487 -27.93 -5.98 28.00
C GLY A 487 -26.92 -6.69 27.08
N VAL A 488 -27.40 -7.49 26.13
CA VAL A 488 -26.55 -8.14 25.12
C VAL A 488 -25.77 -7.12 24.32
N LEU A 489 -26.38 -6.02 23.92
CA LEU A 489 -25.69 -4.95 23.17
C LEU A 489 -24.55 -4.32 24.00
N LYS A 490 -24.74 -4.16 25.30
CA LYS A 490 -23.68 -3.67 26.22
C LYS A 490 -22.52 -4.66 26.30
N ASP A 491 -22.81 -5.97 26.44
CA ASP A 491 -21.79 -7.00 26.50
C ASP A 491 -21.03 -7.13 25.17
N VAL A 492 -21.73 -6.99 24.05
CA VAL A 492 -21.14 -6.94 22.71
C VAL A 492 -20.19 -5.76 22.57
N LYS A 493 -20.60 -4.55 23.00
CA LYS A 493 -19.74 -3.37 22.98
C LYS A 493 -18.49 -3.55 23.84
N LEU A 494 -18.63 -4.14 25.03
CA LEU A 494 -17.51 -4.46 25.91
C LEU A 494 -16.54 -5.46 25.23
N GLY A 495 -17.06 -6.56 24.73
CA GLY A 495 -16.28 -7.59 24.08
C GLY A 495 -15.54 -7.07 22.83
N LEU A 496 -16.20 -6.21 22.04
CA LEU A 496 -15.60 -5.53 20.89
C LEU A 496 -14.47 -4.59 21.30
N THR A 497 -14.72 -3.76 22.31
CA THR A 497 -13.71 -2.82 22.80
C THR A 497 -12.46 -3.55 23.24
N GLN A 498 -12.60 -4.60 24.04
CA GLN A 498 -11.46 -5.41 24.50
C GLN A 498 -10.71 -6.09 23.34
N ALA A 499 -11.43 -6.64 22.37
CA ALA A 499 -10.83 -7.28 21.20
C ALA A 499 -10.02 -6.28 20.37
N MET A 500 -10.53 -5.06 20.19
CA MET A 500 -9.85 -4.00 19.42
C MET A 500 -8.63 -3.45 20.16
N ILE A 501 -8.74 -3.24 21.47
CA ILE A 501 -7.63 -2.84 22.35
C ILE A 501 -6.45 -3.83 22.21
N HIS A 502 -6.72 -5.12 22.26
CA HIS A 502 -5.70 -6.14 22.06
C HIS A 502 -5.08 -6.06 20.65
N GLY A 503 -5.88 -5.82 19.61
CA GLY A 503 -5.38 -5.62 18.25
C GLY A 503 -4.46 -4.39 18.13
N PHE A 504 -4.85 -3.26 18.71
CA PHE A 504 -4.01 -2.05 18.74
C PHE A 504 -2.75 -2.23 19.58
N LEU A 505 -2.82 -2.97 20.68
CA LEU A 505 -1.65 -3.31 21.49
C LEU A 505 -0.64 -4.17 20.72
N ILE A 506 -1.11 -5.18 19.99
CA ILE A 506 -0.25 -6.00 19.12
C ILE A 506 0.40 -5.12 18.04
N ALA A 507 -0.36 -4.21 17.43
CA ALA A 507 0.19 -3.27 16.46
C ALA A 507 1.25 -2.34 17.10
N ALA A 508 1.05 -1.91 18.36
CA ALA A 508 2.06 -1.15 19.11
C ALA A 508 3.32 -1.99 19.38
N VAL A 509 3.19 -3.26 19.76
CA VAL A 509 4.33 -4.17 19.97
C VAL A 509 5.11 -4.38 18.66
N LEU A 510 4.43 -4.60 17.55
CA LEU A 510 5.07 -4.64 16.22
C LEU A 510 5.76 -3.31 15.90
N GLY A 511 5.16 -2.19 16.29
CA GLY A 511 5.78 -0.86 16.18
C GLY A 511 7.09 -0.76 16.97
N VAL A 512 7.18 -1.31 18.18
CA VAL A 512 8.43 -1.37 18.96
C VAL A 512 9.51 -2.15 18.19
N VAL A 513 9.15 -3.29 17.58
CA VAL A 513 10.09 -4.05 16.74
C VAL A 513 10.57 -3.18 15.56
N ALA A 514 9.67 -2.42 14.92
CA ALA A 514 10.04 -1.51 13.84
C ALA A 514 10.95 -0.36 14.33
N VAL A 515 10.75 0.17 15.53
CA VAL A 515 11.64 1.16 16.17
C VAL A 515 13.04 0.57 16.35
N VAL A 516 13.15 -0.66 16.88
CA VAL A 516 14.44 -1.35 17.05
C VAL A 516 15.12 -1.57 15.70
N CYS A 517 14.41 -2.09 14.70
CA CYS A 517 14.95 -2.25 13.35
C CYS A 517 15.44 -0.90 12.78
N THR A 518 14.69 0.19 12.97
CA THR A 518 15.08 1.52 12.51
C THR A 518 16.32 2.05 13.23
N ALA A 519 16.44 1.78 14.52
CA ALA A 519 17.61 2.17 15.31
C ALA A 519 18.90 1.45 14.86
N LEU A 520 18.78 0.24 14.29
CA LEU A 520 19.91 -0.52 13.75
C LEU A 520 20.32 -0.05 12.34
N ILE A 521 19.51 0.77 11.65
CA ILE A 521 19.84 1.31 10.33
C ILE A 521 21.01 2.29 10.47
N LYS A 522 22.09 2.03 9.74
CA LYS A 522 23.24 2.95 9.63
C LYS A 522 22.89 4.11 8.70
N GLU A 523 23.24 5.33 9.10
CA GLU A 523 23.03 6.51 8.27
C GLU A 523 24.13 6.62 7.21
N ILE A 524 23.72 6.71 5.95
CA ILE A 524 24.60 6.96 4.80
C ILE A 524 24.21 8.34 4.23
N PRO A 525 25.18 9.21 3.88
CA PRO A 525 24.87 10.50 3.28
C PRO A 525 23.93 10.36 2.09
N LEU A 526 22.91 11.22 2.01
CA LEU A 526 22.04 11.26 0.85
C LEU A 526 22.84 11.62 -0.39
N ARG A 527 22.66 10.84 -1.43
CA ARG A 527 23.29 11.12 -2.73
C ARG A 527 22.73 12.45 -3.25
N ARG A 528 23.51 13.52 -3.13
CA ARG A 528 23.23 14.76 -3.84
C ARG A 528 23.39 14.47 -5.33
N ALA A 529 22.55 15.06 -6.17
CA ALA A 529 22.80 15.10 -7.60
C ALA A 529 23.99 16.05 -7.82
N THR A 530 25.19 15.57 -7.57
CA THR A 530 26.39 16.26 -8.03
C THR A 530 26.45 16.05 -9.54
N HIS A 531 26.43 17.13 -10.28
CA HIS A 531 27.00 17.23 -11.61
C HIS A 531 28.55 17.10 -11.51
N GLU A 532 29.03 16.04 -10.86
CA GLU A 532 30.40 15.64 -11.02
C GLU A 532 30.42 14.76 -12.27
N ASN A 533 30.91 15.33 -13.34
CA ASN A 533 31.50 14.54 -14.40
C ASN A 533 32.29 13.41 -13.73
N PRO A 534 32.09 12.14 -14.07
CA PRO A 534 33.01 11.11 -13.64
C PRO A 534 34.40 11.60 -14.06
N ALA A 535 35.32 11.70 -13.10
CA ALA A 535 36.72 11.95 -13.41
C ALA A 535 37.08 11.02 -14.58
N PRO A 536 37.69 11.51 -15.63
CA PRO A 536 38.05 10.69 -16.78
C PRO A 536 38.80 9.47 -16.23
N VAL A 537 38.27 8.29 -16.47
CA VAL A 537 38.98 7.05 -16.20
C VAL A 537 40.27 7.15 -16.99
N PRO A 538 41.43 7.00 -16.38
CA PRO A 538 42.69 6.98 -17.12
C PRO A 538 42.57 5.90 -18.19
N GLN A 539 42.59 6.29 -19.44
CA GLN A 539 42.38 5.38 -20.58
C GLN A 539 43.58 4.44 -20.82
N ASP A 540 44.65 4.59 -20.02
CA ASP A 540 45.83 3.75 -20.19
C ASP A 540 46.58 3.60 -18.86
N PRO A 541 46.68 2.39 -18.29
CA PRO A 541 47.54 2.13 -17.11
C PRO A 541 49.05 2.40 -17.40
N ASP A 542 49.46 2.40 -18.67
CA ASP A 542 50.85 2.59 -19.06
C ASP A 542 51.23 4.08 -19.27
N ALA A 543 50.25 4.99 -19.40
CA ALA A 543 50.52 6.44 -19.52
C ALA A 543 51.03 7.07 -18.21
N ALA A 544 50.77 6.46 -17.07
CA ALA A 544 51.27 6.92 -15.76
C ALA A 544 52.78 6.65 -15.54
N VAL A 545 53.36 5.68 -16.28
CA VAL A 545 54.76 5.32 -16.16
C VAL A 545 55.67 6.23 -16.96
N SER A 546 55.16 6.79 -18.08
CA SER A 546 55.95 7.69 -18.97
C SER A 546 56.12 9.13 -18.43
N GLN A 547 55.17 9.64 -17.61
CA GLN A 547 55.29 10.96 -17.00
C GLN A 547 56.15 11.03 -15.74
N GLY A 548 56.42 9.88 -15.11
CA GLY A 548 57.32 9.75 -13.96
C GLY A 548 58.81 9.79 -14.35
N SER A 549 59.14 9.37 -15.57
CA SER A 549 60.54 9.34 -16.05
C SER A 549 61.07 10.69 -16.56
N THR A 550 60.22 11.53 -17.13
CA THR A 550 60.59 12.85 -17.64
C THR A 550 60.76 13.90 -16.53
N LYS A 551 60.15 13.72 -15.36
CA LYS A 551 60.36 14.61 -14.20
C LYS A 551 61.64 14.31 -13.41
N LYS A 552 62.15 13.08 -13.47
CA LYS A 552 63.43 12.71 -12.86
C LYS A 552 64.65 13.09 -13.71
N ALA A 553 64.51 13.19 -15.03
CA ALA A 553 65.61 13.61 -15.90
C ALA A 553 65.85 15.15 -15.89
N ARG A 554 64.86 15.97 -15.53
CA ARG A 554 65.02 17.43 -15.42
C ARG A 554 65.51 17.93 -14.05
N ALA A 555 65.59 17.08 -13.05
CA ALA A 555 66.13 17.42 -11.73
C ALA A 555 67.58 17.01 -11.51
N ALA A 556 68.24 16.41 -12.53
CA ALA A 556 69.63 16.00 -12.49
C ALA A 556 70.58 16.98 -13.30
N ASP A 557 70.00 17.98 -13.98
CA ASP A 557 70.76 18.96 -14.77
C ASP A 557 70.59 20.43 -14.28
N SER A 558 70.29 20.61 -12.97
CA SER A 558 70.32 21.93 -12.34
C SER A 558 71.16 21.93 -11.07
#